data_394274ecb6a13451b18f009a6a79d361
#
_entry.id   394274ecb6a13451b18f009a6a79d361
#
_cell.length_a   1.000
_cell.length_b   1.000
_cell.length_c   1.000
_cell.angle_alpha   90.00
_cell.angle_beta   90.00
_cell.angle_gamma   90.00
#
_symmetry.space_group_name_H-M   'P 1'
#
loop_
_entity.id
_entity.type
_entity.pdbx_description
1 polymer ?
#
loop_
_entity_poly.entity_id
_entity_poly.type
_entity_poly.pdbx_seq_one_letter_code
_entity_poly.pdbx_strand_id
1 'polypeptide(L)'
;MPSAVDKKFHEWTKSLDTHDSMVSIFEHIRDIPYSLSVPITDSKTSPEDVLIAGKGSCGPKHYLLAEMFRKLNLSVVFATIAFSWNDPDLRYPPGLRELAAKLPVAYHLACRMQVGCRWILVDATWDPPLAKAGFPVNDHWDGYSETKCAVKPLTLQVQPPINNPKKIESCFRIRDEEFCAPESEKNHWNEVDRARYYHEKVNVRTPGEIELIKQFNREFDAWLDNVRLDKIYLAPGDFSE
;
A
#
# COMPACT_ATOMS: atom_id res chain seq x y z
N MET A 1 23.11 14.02 -13.31
CA MET A 1 23.33 13.70 -11.88
C MET A 1 22.47 12.51 -11.54
N PRO A 2 22.87 11.59 -10.65
CA PRO A 2 22.03 10.48 -10.24
C PRO A 2 20.76 10.99 -9.54
N SER A 3 19.63 10.32 -9.75
CA SER A 3 18.33 10.63 -9.14
C SER A 3 18.36 10.47 -7.62
N ALA A 4 17.35 10.95 -6.90
CA ALA A 4 17.23 10.70 -5.46
C ALA A 4 17.05 9.20 -5.19
N VAL A 5 16.31 8.52 -6.06
CA VAL A 5 16.12 7.06 -6.00
C VAL A 5 17.47 6.34 -6.18
N ASP A 6 18.32 6.74 -7.15
CA ASP A 6 19.64 6.12 -7.34
C ASP A 6 20.54 6.30 -6.12
N LYS A 7 20.55 7.51 -5.55
CA LYS A 7 21.36 7.78 -4.34
C LYS A 7 20.91 6.91 -3.17
N LYS A 8 19.59 6.83 -2.93
CA LYS A 8 19.05 6.02 -1.83
C LYS A 8 19.22 4.53 -2.10
N PHE A 9 19.08 4.07 -3.33
CA PHE A 9 19.38 2.71 -3.71
C PHE A 9 20.83 2.31 -3.33
N HIS A 10 21.81 3.13 -3.74
CA HIS A 10 23.20 2.88 -3.38
C HIS A 10 23.47 2.97 -1.88
N GLU A 11 22.82 3.90 -1.18
CA GLU A 11 22.95 4.04 0.28
C GLU A 11 22.43 2.80 1.01
N TRP A 12 21.23 2.34 0.64
CA TRP A 12 20.54 1.25 1.35
C TRP A 12 21.04 -0.15 0.99
N THR A 13 21.77 -0.29 -0.13
CA THR A 13 22.30 -1.58 -0.59
C THR A 13 23.82 -1.70 -0.50
N LYS A 14 24.48 -0.68 0.07
CA LYS A 14 25.94 -0.63 0.11
C LYS A 14 26.54 -1.84 0.85
N SER A 15 27.37 -2.60 0.14
CA SER A 15 28.09 -3.77 0.66
C SER A 15 27.18 -4.94 1.10
N LEU A 16 25.92 -4.95 0.67
CA LEU A 16 24.96 -6.01 0.91
C LEU A 16 24.89 -6.92 -0.34
N ASP A 17 24.59 -8.18 -0.12
CA ASP A 17 24.20 -9.09 -1.20
C ASP A 17 22.77 -8.78 -1.67
N THR A 18 22.25 -9.52 -2.65
CA THR A 18 20.92 -9.28 -3.22
C THR A 18 19.81 -9.48 -2.19
N HIS A 19 19.92 -10.53 -1.36
CA HIS A 19 18.91 -10.83 -0.35
C HIS A 19 18.87 -9.76 0.74
N ASP A 20 20.01 -9.41 1.32
CA ASP A 20 20.10 -8.40 2.36
C ASP A 20 19.74 -7.02 1.82
N SER A 21 20.07 -6.72 0.54
CA SER A 21 19.64 -5.49 -0.14
C SER A 21 18.11 -5.41 -0.25
N MET A 22 17.46 -6.52 -0.55
CA MET A 22 16.00 -6.59 -0.69
C MET A 22 15.31 -6.33 0.66
N VAL A 23 15.79 -6.96 1.74
CA VAL A 23 15.29 -6.73 3.11
C VAL A 23 15.53 -5.29 3.54
N SER A 24 16.74 -4.77 3.32
CA SER A 24 17.10 -3.38 3.65
C SER A 24 16.22 -2.36 2.93
N ILE A 25 16.00 -2.53 1.64
CA ILE A 25 15.10 -1.66 0.86
C ILE A 25 13.67 -1.70 1.42
N PHE A 26 13.15 -2.91 1.71
CA PHE A 26 11.83 -3.06 2.30
C PHE A 26 11.70 -2.30 3.61
N GLU A 27 12.65 -2.48 4.53
CA GLU A 27 12.63 -1.85 5.85
C GLU A 27 12.69 -0.33 5.75
N HIS A 28 13.59 0.23 4.94
CA HIS A 28 13.68 1.66 4.74
C HIS A 28 12.41 2.27 4.15
N ILE A 29 11.75 1.58 3.22
CA ILE A 29 10.50 2.06 2.63
C ILE A 29 9.33 1.90 3.61
N ARG A 30 9.26 0.79 4.35
CA ARG A 30 8.28 0.60 5.43
C ARG A 30 8.37 1.74 6.44
N ASP A 31 9.58 2.14 6.81
CA ASP A 31 9.84 3.16 7.83
C ASP A 31 9.54 4.60 7.35
N ILE A 32 9.34 4.82 6.06
CA ILE A 32 8.82 6.10 5.58
C ILE A 32 7.43 6.32 6.19
N PRO A 33 7.19 7.42 6.92
CA PRO A 33 5.91 7.72 7.53
C PRO A 33 4.75 7.69 6.54
N TYR A 34 3.69 6.93 6.85
CA TYR A 34 2.49 6.93 6.03
C TYR A 34 1.73 8.25 6.11
N SER A 35 1.26 8.76 4.98
CA SER A 35 0.46 9.99 4.91
C SER A 35 -0.41 9.99 3.65
N LEU A 36 -1.65 10.48 3.80
CA LEU A 36 -2.59 10.70 2.70
C LEU A 36 -2.52 12.11 2.12
N SER A 37 -1.79 13.03 2.78
CA SER A 37 -1.69 14.43 2.36
C SER A 37 -0.72 14.65 1.22
N VAL A 38 0.21 13.73 0.98
CA VAL A 38 1.15 13.84 -0.15
C VAL A 38 0.42 13.48 -1.44
N PRO A 39 0.36 14.39 -2.40
CA PRO A 39 -0.27 14.10 -3.69
C PRO A 39 0.38 12.89 -4.36
N ILE A 40 -0.46 12.00 -4.90
CA ILE A 40 0.01 10.94 -5.79
C ILE A 40 0.06 11.56 -7.18
N THR A 41 1.27 11.67 -7.75
CA THR A 41 1.47 12.16 -9.10
C THR A 41 1.29 11.02 -10.10
N ASP A 42 2.35 10.36 -10.48
CA ASP A 42 2.32 9.18 -11.32
C ASP A 42 3.39 8.17 -10.88
N SER A 43 3.47 7.03 -11.52
CA SER A 43 4.41 5.98 -11.16
C SER A 43 5.88 6.33 -11.43
N LYS A 44 6.15 7.36 -12.24
CA LYS A 44 7.51 7.77 -12.59
C LYS A 44 8.05 8.84 -11.65
N THR A 45 7.19 9.77 -11.22
CA THR A 45 7.59 10.90 -10.36
C THR A 45 7.37 10.58 -8.87
N SER A 46 6.37 9.78 -8.52
CA SER A 46 6.06 9.41 -7.13
C SER A 46 7.22 8.81 -6.33
N PRO A 47 8.14 7.99 -6.88
CA PRO A 47 9.32 7.50 -6.17
C PRO A 47 10.25 8.61 -5.68
N GLU A 48 10.48 9.62 -6.49
CA GLU A 48 11.27 10.80 -6.10
C GLU A 48 10.50 11.65 -5.07
N ASP A 49 9.20 11.88 -5.32
CA ASP A 49 8.34 12.72 -4.48
C ASP A 49 8.26 12.19 -3.04
N VAL A 50 8.11 10.87 -2.85
CA VAL A 50 8.05 10.27 -1.52
C VAL A 50 9.37 10.39 -0.76
N LEU A 51 10.50 10.31 -1.46
CA LEU A 51 11.82 10.49 -0.86
C LEU A 51 12.06 11.95 -0.46
N ILE A 52 11.62 12.91 -1.29
CA ILE A 52 11.75 14.34 -1.02
C ILE A 52 10.81 14.77 0.13
N ALA A 53 9.57 14.29 0.10
CA ALA A 53 8.59 14.60 1.13
C ALA A 53 8.89 13.90 2.48
N GLY A 54 9.66 12.82 2.47
CA GLY A 54 9.93 12.00 3.64
C GLY A 54 8.69 11.30 4.21
N LYS A 55 7.59 11.23 3.46
CA LYS A 55 6.32 10.57 3.80
C LYS A 55 5.51 10.27 2.55
N GLY A 56 4.57 9.33 2.63
CA GLY A 56 3.70 9.03 1.49
C GLY A 56 2.68 7.93 1.76
N SER A 57 1.68 7.84 0.91
CA SER A 57 0.66 6.78 0.97
C SER A 57 1.18 5.47 0.34
N CYS A 58 0.32 4.44 0.34
CA CYS A 58 0.66 3.13 -0.24
C CYS A 58 1.16 3.22 -1.69
N GLY A 59 0.53 4.04 -2.54
CA GLY A 59 0.91 4.19 -3.95
C GLY A 59 2.38 4.60 -4.13
N PRO A 60 2.78 5.82 -3.72
CA PRO A 60 4.16 6.29 -3.83
C PRO A 60 5.20 5.35 -3.19
N LYS A 61 4.90 4.81 -1.99
CA LYS A 61 5.81 3.87 -1.31
C LYS A 61 6.02 2.59 -2.14
N HIS A 62 4.96 2.02 -2.72
CA HIS A 62 5.08 0.79 -3.52
C HIS A 62 5.63 1.03 -4.92
N TYR A 63 5.47 2.24 -5.48
CA TYR A 63 6.19 2.60 -6.70
C TYR A 63 7.70 2.65 -6.45
N LEU A 64 8.12 3.25 -5.33
CA LEU A 64 9.51 3.29 -4.92
C LEU A 64 10.06 1.87 -4.68
N LEU A 65 9.30 1.03 -3.97
CA LEU A 65 9.67 -0.37 -3.71
C LEU A 65 9.89 -1.15 -5.01
N ALA A 66 8.92 -1.05 -5.93
CA ALA A 66 9.01 -1.73 -7.22
C ALA A 66 10.19 -1.25 -8.06
N GLU A 67 10.47 0.05 -8.07
CA GLU A 67 11.61 0.61 -8.79
C GLU A 67 12.94 0.08 -8.22
N MET A 68 13.11 0.10 -6.90
CA MET A 68 14.32 -0.38 -6.25
C MET A 68 14.52 -1.90 -6.40
N PHE A 69 13.44 -2.68 -6.32
CA PHE A 69 13.51 -4.13 -6.55
C PHE A 69 13.87 -4.46 -8.01
N ARG A 70 13.35 -3.69 -8.98
CA ARG A 70 13.73 -3.85 -10.38
C ARG A 70 15.21 -3.54 -10.63
N LYS A 71 15.82 -2.62 -9.87
CA LYS A 71 17.28 -2.38 -9.90
C LYS A 71 18.08 -3.57 -9.38
N LEU A 72 17.49 -4.42 -8.53
CA LEU A 72 18.05 -5.72 -8.13
C LEU A 72 17.74 -6.86 -9.13
N ASN A 73 17.16 -6.55 -10.31
CA ASN A 73 16.69 -7.51 -11.31
C ASN A 73 15.57 -8.44 -10.81
N LEU A 74 14.77 -8.01 -9.85
CA LEU A 74 13.62 -8.76 -9.36
C LEU A 74 12.39 -8.49 -10.21
N SER A 75 11.59 -9.53 -10.48
CA SER A 75 10.30 -9.39 -11.13
C SER A 75 9.26 -8.88 -10.13
N VAL A 76 8.68 -7.71 -10.40
CA VAL A 76 7.68 -7.07 -9.51
C VAL A 76 6.48 -6.62 -10.33
N VAL A 77 5.29 -6.96 -9.84
CA VAL A 77 4.00 -6.48 -10.33
C VAL A 77 3.22 -5.81 -9.19
N PHE A 78 2.15 -5.08 -9.52
CA PHE A 78 1.31 -4.42 -8.52
C PHE A 78 0.04 -5.22 -8.23
N ALA A 79 -0.37 -5.22 -6.97
CA ALA A 79 -1.66 -5.72 -6.52
C ALA A 79 -2.53 -4.54 -6.05
N THR A 80 -3.76 -4.45 -6.56
CA THR A 80 -4.75 -3.47 -6.12
C THR A 80 -5.83 -4.19 -5.32
N ILE A 81 -6.07 -3.75 -4.09
CA ILE A 81 -6.92 -4.41 -3.11
C ILE A 81 -8.02 -3.44 -2.68
N ALA A 82 -9.28 -3.80 -2.91
CA ALA A 82 -10.42 -3.02 -2.44
C ALA A 82 -10.61 -3.21 -0.93
N PHE A 83 -10.85 -2.12 -0.19
CA PHE A 83 -11.02 -2.16 1.26
C PHE A 83 -11.93 -1.04 1.76
N SER A 84 -12.35 -1.14 3.03
CA SER A 84 -13.05 -0.08 3.74
C SER A 84 -12.16 0.51 4.84
N TRP A 85 -12.16 1.83 4.96
CA TRP A 85 -11.52 2.51 6.09
C TRP A 85 -12.23 2.23 7.42
N ASN A 86 -13.49 1.80 7.41
CA ASN A 86 -14.23 1.44 8.61
C ASN A 86 -13.82 0.04 9.12
N ASP A 87 -12.56 -0.11 9.49
CA ASP A 87 -12.03 -1.33 10.09
C ASP A 87 -12.20 -1.26 11.62
N PRO A 88 -12.91 -2.21 12.25
CA PRO A 88 -13.13 -2.23 13.70
C PRO A 88 -11.84 -2.42 14.51
N ASP A 89 -10.80 -3.05 13.94
CA ASP A 89 -9.53 -3.30 14.63
C ASP A 89 -8.67 -2.04 14.76
N LEU A 90 -8.92 -1.01 13.94
CA LEU A 90 -8.20 0.24 14.02
C LEU A 90 -8.74 1.10 15.17
N ARG A 91 -7.86 1.62 16.01
CA ARG A 91 -8.19 2.40 17.20
C ARG A 91 -8.44 3.88 16.88
N TYR A 92 -9.38 4.13 15.96
CA TYR A 92 -9.75 5.51 15.62
C TYR A 92 -10.39 6.24 16.80
N PRO A 93 -10.13 7.55 16.98
CA PRO A 93 -10.95 8.39 17.83
C PRO A 93 -12.39 8.48 17.27
N PRO A 94 -13.41 8.76 18.13
CA PRO A 94 -14.82 8.71 17.72
C PRO A 94 -15.15 9.50 16.44
N GLY A 95 -14.68 10.73 16.32
CA GLY A 95 -14.93 11.56 15.13
C GLY A 95 -14.34 10.97 13.84
N LEU A 96 -13.12 10.44 13.91
CA LEU A 96 -12.49 9.79 12.77
C LEU A 96 -13.19 8.47 12.39
N ARG A 97 -13.70 7.73 13.39
CA ARG A 97 -14.51 6.53 13.19
C ARG A 97 -15.79 6.85 12.41
N GLU A 98 -16.47 7.94 12.77
CA GLU A 98 -17.68 8.38 12.08
C GLU A 98 -17.42 8.79 10.63
N LEU A 99 -16.29 9.45 10.37
CA LEU A 99 -15.86 9.78 9.00
C LEU A 99 -15.54 8.51 8.21
N ALA A 100 -14.74 7.60 8.78
CA ALA A 100 -14.36 6.35 8.14
C ALA A 100 -15.58 5.49 7.73
N ALA A 101 -16.63 5.49 8.55
CA ALA A 101 -17.86 4.75 8.27
C ALA A 101 -18.65 5.28 7.07
N LYS A 102 -18.44 6.54 6.70
CA LYS A 102 -19.13 7.21 5.58
C LYS A 102 -18.33 7.19 4.27
N LEU A 103 -17.07 6.77 4.34
CA LEU A 103 -16.20 6.77 3.16
C LEU A 103 -16.63 5.70 2.14
N PRO A 104 -16.51 6.00 0.85
CA PRO A 104 -16.66 4.99 -0.18
C PRO A 104 -15.54 3.96 -0.11
N VAL A 105 -15.73 2.85 -0.80
CA VAL A 105 -14.68 1.83 -0.98
C VAL A 105 -13.40 2.49 -1.49
N ALA A 106 -12.30 2.17 -0.82
CA ALA A 106 -10.97 2.62 -1.16
C ALA A 106 -10.15 1.47 -1.79
N TYR A 107 -9.03 1.84 -2.41
CA TYR A 107 -8.16 0.90 -3.09
C TYR A 107 -6.74 1.04 -2.58
N HIS A 108 -6.23 -0.04 -2.04
CA HIS A 108 -4.86 -0.16 -1.57
C HIS A 108 -3.95 -0.69 -2.69
N LEU A 109 -2.74 -0.17 -2.77
CA LEU A 109 -1.69 -0.68 -3.64
C LEU A 109 -0.62 -1.38 -2.81
N ALA A 110 -0.27 -2.59 -3.21
CA ALA A 110 0.89 -3.33 -2.76
C ALA A 110 1.70 -3.86 -3.95
N CYS A 111 2.89 -4.40 -3.67
CA CYS A 111 3.69 -5.14 -4.66
C CYS A 111 3.46 -6.64 -4.51
N ARG A 112 3.61 -7.37 -5.63
CA ARG A 112 3.91 -8.79 -5.64
C ARG A 112 5.27 -9.00 -6.29
N MET A 113 6.10 -9.79 -5.64
CA MET A 113 7.44 -10.12 -6.11
C MET A 113 7.51 -11.61 -6.44
N GLN A 114 8.20 -11.97 -7.50
CA GLN A 114 8.41 -13.35 -7.87
C GLN A 114 9.58 -13.96 -7.09
N VAL A 115 9.28 -15.06 -6.36
CA VAL A 115 10.27 -15.88 -5.67
C VAL A 115 10.16 -17.31 -6.19
N GLY A 116 11.15 -17.73 -6.99
CA GLY A 116 11.04 -18.98 -7.74
C GLY A 116 9.83 -18.96 -8.68
N CYS A 117 8.91 -19.91 -8.52
CA CYS A 117 7.67 -19.98 -9.32
C CYS A 117 6.47 -19.27 -8.65
N ARG A 118 6.60 -18.72 -7.46
CA ARG A 118 5.50 -18.10 -6.72
C ARG A 118 5.58 -16.58 -6.74
N TRP A 119 4.42 -15.94 -6.74
CA TRP A 119 4.27 -14.52 -6.51
C TRP A 119 3.85 -14.28 -5.07
N ILE A 120 4.70 -13.65 -4.28
CA ILE A 120 4.44 -13.30 -2.88
C ILE A 120 4.01 -11.86 -2.74
N LEU A 121 3.13 -11.56 -1.78
CA LEU A 121 2.75 -10.20 -1.43
C LEU A 121 3.90 -9.54 -0.67
N VAL A 122 4.27 -8.32 -1.07
CA VAL A 122 5.25 -7.49 -0.37
C VAL A 122 4.61 -6.12 -0.12
N ASP A 123 4.21 -5.89 1.11
CA ASP A 123 3.46 -4.72 1.55
C ASP A 123 4.23 -3.92 2.62
N ALA A 124 4.83 -2.81 2.20
CA ALA A 124 5.63 -1.90 3.02
C ALA A 124 4.87 -0.63 3.44
N THR A 125 3.56 -0.74 3.67
CA THR A 125 2.68 0.43 3.86
C THR A 125 2.88 1.12 5.20
N TRP A 126 2.68 0.39 6.30
CA TRP A 126 2.58 0.98 7.63
C TRP A 126 3.94 1.10 8.32
N ASP A 127 4.29 2.29 8.77
CA ASP A 127 5.48 2.54 9.57
C ASP A 127 5.30 1.99 11.01
N PRO A 128 6.39 1.51 11.67
CA PRO A 128 6.32 0.72 12.90
C PRO A 128 5.52 1.34 14.06
N PRO A 129 5.57 2.66 14.31
CA PRO A 129 4.79 3.26 15.39
C PRO A 129 3.27 3.04 15.28
N LEU A 130 2.76 2.79 14.07
CA LEU A 130 1.33 2.65 13.82
C LEU A 130 0.74 1.32 14.32
N ALA A 131 1.58 0.33 14.66
CA ALA A 131 1.13 -0.91 15.30
C ALA A 131 0.30 -0.65 16.57
N LYS A 132 0.62 0.42 17.32
CA LYS A 132 -0.12 0.85 18.52
C LYS A 132 -1.59 1.18 18.24
N ALA A 133 -1.88 1.61 17.02
CA ALA A 133 -3.23 1.97 16.59
C ALA A 133 -3.98 0.81 15.92
N GLY A 134 -3.41 -0.40 15.93
CA GLY A 134 -4.03 -1.60 15.37
C GLY A 134 -3.68 -1.87 13.89
N PHE A 135 -2.80 -1.07 13.27
CA PHE A 135 -2.38 -1.33 11.90
C PHE A 135 -1.51 -2.59 11.81
N PRO A 136 -1.71 -3.42 10.76
CA PRO A 136 -0.94 -4.64 10.55
C PRO A 136 0.47 -4.32 10.01
N VAL A 137 1.35 -3.87 10.88
CA VAL A 137 2.74 -3.56 10.53
C VAL A 137 3.52 -4.86 10.27
N ASN A 138 4.39 -4.82 9.28
CA ASN A 138 5.36 -5.87 8.96
C ASN A 138 6.70 -5.51 9.60
N ASP A 139 6.91 -5.86 10.89
CA ASP A 139 8.09 -5.48 11.66
C ASP A 139 9.37 -6.07 11.08
N HIS A 140 9.30 -7.34 10.67
CA HIS A 140 10.41 -8.06 10.04
C HIS A 140 9.91 -8.79 8.81
N TRP A 141 10.68 -8.72 7.74
CA TRP A 141 10.46 -9.48 6.53
C TRP A 141 11.72 -10.26 6.18
N ASP A 142 11.57 -11.54 5.88
CA ASP A 142 12.67 -12.45 5.59
C ASP A 142 13.10 -12.46 4.12
N GLY A 143 12.47 -11.64 3.27
CA GLY A 143 12.75 -11.58 1.84
C GLY A 143 12.11 -12.70 1.01
N TYR A 144 11.47 -13.70 1.62
CA TYR A 144 10.94 -14.88 0.93
C TYR A 144 9.48 -15.18 1.24
N SER A 145 9.01 -14.85 2.43
CA SER A 145 7.63 -15.09 2.88
C SER A 145 6.71 -13.94 2.46
N GLU A 146 5.41 -14.22 2.34
CA GLU A 146 4.42 -13.16 2.18
C GLU A 146 4.38 -12.25 3.41
N THR A 147 4.28 -10.95 3.18
CA THR A 147 3.98 -9.98 4.22
C THR A 147 2.50 -10.02 4.59
N LYS A 148 2.14 -9.48 5.76
CA LYS A 148 0.73 -9.16 6.06
C LYS A 148 0.24 -8.08 5.09
N CYS A 149 -0.97 -8.24 4.57
CA CYS A 149 -1.64 -7.18 3.82
C CYS A 149 -1.95 -5.99 4.74
N ALA A 150 -1.68 -4.77 4.27
CA ALA A 150 -1.92 -3.55 5.04
C ALA A 150 -3.39 -3.25 5.32
N VAL A 151 -4.31 -3.88 4.60
CA VAL A 151 -5.76 -3.66 4.70
C VAL A 151 -6.50 -4.99 4.74
N LYS A 152 -7.71 -4.99 5.27
CA LYS A 152 -8.64 -6.13 5.15
C LYS A 152 -9.31 -6.09 3.78
N PRO A 153 -9.04 -7.08 2.90
CA PRO A 153 -9.67 -7.12 1.59
C PRO A 153 -11.19 -7.25 1.70
N LEU A 154 -11.92 -6.45 0.93
CA LEU A 154 -13.34 -6.65 0.76
C LEU A 154 -13.56 -7.82 -0.21
N THR A 155 -14.42 -8.77 0.19
CA THR A 155 -14.95 -9.78 -0.73
C THR A 155 -16.02 -9.10 -1.58
N LEU A 156 -15.60 -8.42 -2.65
CA LEU A 156 -16.54 -7.86 -3.61
C LEU A 156 -17.11 -9.02 -4.41
N GLN A 157 -18.41 -9.27 -4.29
CA GLN A 157 -19.16 -10.03 -5.29
C GLN A 157 -19.28 -9.13 -6.52
N VAL A 158 -18.21 -9.02 -7.30
CA VAL A 158 -18.25 -8.32 -8.57
C VAL A 158 -18.82 -9.28 -9.59
N GLN A 159 -20.05 -8.99 -10.04
CA GLN A 159 -20.50 -9.60 -11.31
C GLN A 159 -19.55 -9.11 -12.41
N PRO A 160 -18.86 -10.00 -13.10
CA PRO A 160 -17.97 -9.61 -14.19
C PRO A 160 -18.78 -8.84 -15.26
N PRO A 161 -18.22 -7.76 -15.85
CA PRO A 161 -18.83 -7.18 -17.02
C PRO A 161 -18.95 -8.27 -18.09
N ILE A 162 -20.10 -8.33 -18.71
CA ILE A 162 -20.62 -9.42 -19.57
C ILE A 162 -19.66 -9.83 -20.71
N ASN A 163 -18.62 -9.04 -20.99
CA ASN A 163 -17.77 -9.21 -22.18
C ASN A 163 -16.37 -9.79 -21.94
N ASN A 164 -15.92 -10.05 -20.70
CA ASN A 164 -14.67 -10.79 -20.49
C ASN A 164 -14.53 -11.38 -19.07
N PRO A 165 -15.11 -12.54 -18.78
CA PRO A 165 -15.07 -13.16 -17.45
C PRO A 165 -13.66 -13.55 -16.96
N LYS A 166 -12.72 -13.81 -17.87
CA LYS A 166 -11.36 -14.23 -17.51
C LYS A 166 -10.49 -13.08 -16.96
N LYS A 167 -10.79 -11.82 -17.33
CA LYS A 167 -9.97 -10.66 -16.97
C LYS A 167 -10.22 -10.14 -15.56
N ILE A 168 -11.35 -10.48 -14.94
CA ILE A 168 -11.77 -9.97 -13.63
C ILE A 168 -11.45 -10.95 -12.50
N GLU A 169 -11.45 -12.25 -12.78
CA GLU A 169 -11.11 -13.25 -11.77
C GLU A 169 -9.67 -13.12 -11.24
N SER A 170 -8.74 -12.64 -12.08
CA SER A 170 -7.34 -12.41 -11.66
C SER A 170 -7.17 -11.20 -10.75
N CYS A 171 -8.12 -10.24 -10.74
CA CYS A 171 -8.04 -9.01 -9.93
C CYS A 171 -8.37 -9.20 -8.45
N PHE A 172 -9.07 -10.27 -8.09
CA PHE A 172 -9.68 -10.41 -6.76
C PHE A 172 -9.41 -11.76 -6.10
N ARG A 173 -8.61 -12.61 -6.70
CA ARG A 173 -8.21 -13.88 -6.10
C ARG A 173 -6.81 -13.79 -5.52
N ILE A 174 -6.71 -13.49 -4.23
CA ILE A 174 -5.65 -14.05 -3.39
C ILE A 174 -6.02 -15.54 -3.29
N ARG A 175 -5.56 -16.35 -4.22
CA ARG A 175 -5.63 -17.81 -4.13
C ARG A 175 -4.24 -18.37 -3.97
N ASP A 176 -4.12 -19.33 -3.05
CA ASP A 176 -2.97 -20.18 -2.77
C ASP A 176 -2.58 -21.12 -3.93
N GLU A 177 -2.83 -20.73 -5.19
CA GLU A 177 -2.47 -21.54 -6.33
C GLU A 177 -1.21 -21.00 -7.00
N GLU A 178 -0.25 -21.88 -7.22
CA GLU A 178 0.97 -21.67 -7.99
C GLU A 178 0.67 -20.96 -9.31
N PHE A 179 0.82 -19.65 -9.33
CA PHE A 179 0.59 -18.86 -10.53
C PHE A 179 1.93 -18.68 -11.28
N CYS A 180 2.39 -19.74 -11.95
CA CYS A 180 3.35 -19.61 -13.04
C CYS A 180 2.60 -19.06 -14.27
N ALA A 181 2.19 -17.80 -14.22
CA ALA A 181 1.51 -17.18 -15.35
C ALA A 181 2.44 -17.08 -16.56
N PRO A 182 1.95 -17.40 -17.78
CA PRO A 182 2.69 -17.14 -19.00
C PRO A 182 3.09 -15.66 -19.09
N GLU A 183 4.17 -15.36 -19.81
CA GLU A 183 4.69 -13.98 -19.98
C GLU A 183 3.62 -12.98 -20.44
N SER A 184 2.65 -13.45 -21.26
CA SER A 184 1.50 -12.64 -21.71
C SER A 184 0.52 -12.25 -20.62
N GLU A 185 0.45 -12.96 -19.49
CA GLU A 185 -0.41 -12.63 -18.36
C GLU A 185 0.31 -11.78 -17.29
N LYS A 186 1.64 -11.80 -17.25
CA LYS A 186 2.46 -10.95 -16.38
C LYS A 186 2.25 -9.45 -16.65
N ASN A 187 1.83 -9.10 -17.88
CA ASN A 187 1.58 -7.72 -18.31
C ASN A 187 0.17 -7.20 -17.99
N HIS A 188 -0.74 -8.01 -17.43
CA HIS A 188 -2.10 -7.56 -17.12
C HIS A 188 -2.18 -6.55 -15.95
N TRP A 189 -1.10 -6.40 -15.18
CA TRP A 189 -0.98 -5.50 -14.04
C TRP A 189 0.08 -4.43 -14.27
N ASN A 190 0.26 -4.04 -15.50
CA ASN A 190 1.12 -2.91 -15.80
C ASN A 190 0.50 -1.61 -15.26
N GLU A 191 1.33 -0.60 -15.11
CA GLU A 191 0.93 0.70 -14.57
C GLU A 191 -0.22 1.36 -15.35
N VAL A 192 -0.36 1.06 -16.63
CA VAL A 192 -1.40 1.61 -17.51
C VAL A 192 -2.78 1.05 -17.18
N ASP A 193 -2.89 -0.27 -17.00
CA ASP A 193 -4.16 -0.91 -16.66
C ASP A 193 -4.60 -0.53 -15.25
N ARG A 194 -3.66 -0.38 -14.34
CA ARG A 194 -3.90 0.11 -12.99
C ARG A 194 -4.34 1.57 -12.98
N ALA A 195 -3.67 2.45 -13.71
CA ALA A 195 -4.05 3.85 -13.82
C ALA A 195 -5.46 3.98 -14.43
N ARG A 196 -5.79 3.19 -15.45
CA ARG A 196 -7.12 3.12 -16.04
C ARG A 196 -8.16 2.68 -15.03
N TYR A 197 -7.92 1.58 -14.32
CA TYR A 197 -8.84 1.08 -13.28
C TYR A 197 -9.10 2.11 -12.19
N TYR A 198 -8.03 2.75 -11.70
CA TYR A 198 -8.13 3.83 -10.71
C TYR A 198 -8.91 5.02 -11.26
N HIS A 199 -8.65 5.41 -12.50
CA HIS A 199 -9.31 6.53 -13.16
C HIS A 199 -10.80 6.26 -13.36
N GLU A 200 -11.18 5.07 -13.80
CA GLU A 200 -12.57 4.66 -13.98
C GLU A 200 -13.34 4.62 -12.65
N LYS A 201 -12.70 4.27 -11.54
CA LYS A 201 -13.35 4.17 -10.22
C LYS A 201 -13.34 5.49 -9.44
N VAL A 202 -12.31 6.31 -9.60
CA VAL A 202 -12.17 7.59 -8.88
C VAL A 202 -12.98 8.71 -9.55
N ASN A 203 -13.11 8.71 -10.86
CA ASN A 203 -13.86 9.74 -11.60
C ASN A 203 -15.38 9.68 -11.41
N VAL A 204 -15.91 8.65 -10.77
CA VAL A 204 -17.35 8.52 -10.49
C VAL A 204 -17.73 9.11 -9.13
N ARG A 205 -16.79 9.71 -8.39
CA ARG A 205 -17.06 10.25 -7.05
C ARG A 205 -17.83 11.56 -7.12
N THR A 206 -18.86 11.68 -6.28
CA THR A 206 -19.62 12.92 -6.13
C THR A 206 -18.78 14.01 -5.45
N PRO A 207 -19.10 15.30 -5.65
CA PRO A 207 -18.41 16.39 -4.93
C PRO A 207 -18.44 16.22 -3.41
N GLY A 208 -19.54 15.70 -2.85
CA GLY A 208 -19.67 15.41 -1.42
C GLY A 208 -18.70 14.32 -0.94
N GLU A 209 -18.55 13.26 -1.71
CA GLU A 209 -17.55 12.21 -1.39
C GLU A 209 -16.13 12.72 -1.47
N ILE A 210 -15.83 13.59 -2.44
CA ILE A 210 -14.50 14.20 -2.57
C ILE A 210 -14.17 15.05 -1.33
N GLU A 211 -15.12 15.85 -0.85
CA GLU A 211 -14.89 16.70 0.32
C GLU A 211 -14.77 15.85 1.61
N LEU A 212 -15.61 14.82 1.76
CA LEU A 212 -15.52 13.87 2.85
C LEU A 212 -14.15 13.17 2.89
N ILE A 213 -13.63 12.75 1.75
CA ILE A 213 -12.30 12.14 1.62
C ILE A 213 -11.21 13.13 2.02
N LYS A 214 -11.28 14.37 1.59
CA LYS A 214 -10.31 15.41 1.97
C LYS A 214 -10.33 15.69 3.46
N GLN A 215 -11.52 15.75 4.07
CA GLN A 215 -11.67 15.90 5.52
C GLN A 215 -11.04 14.72 6.24
N PHE A 216 -11.40 13.50 5.86
CA PHE A 216 -10.83 12.29 6.44
C PHE A 216 -9.31 12.27 6.32
N ASN A 217 -8.75 12.58 5.15
CA ASN A 217 -7.29 12.56 4.94
C ASN A 217 -6.58 13.53 5.89
N ARG A 218 -7.11 14.74 6.10
CA ARG A 218 -6.52 15.71 7.04
C ARG A 218 -6.56 15.22 8.49
N GLU A 219 -7.72 14.73 8.93
CA GLU A 219 -7.91 14.27 10.31
C GLU A 219 -7.15 12.96 10.58
N PHE A 220 -7.11 12.09 9.60
CA PHE A 220 -6.36 10.84 9.64
C PHE A 220 -4.85 11.09 9.80
N ASP A 221 -4.26 11.94 8.96
CA ASP A 221 -2.83 12.28 9.05
C ASP A 221 -2.51 12.93 10.40
N ALA A 222 -3.34 13.85 10.89
CA ALA A 222 -3.16 14.46 12.20
C ALA A 222 -3.23 13.43 13.35
N TRP A 223 -4.12 12.45 13.22
CA TRP A 223 -4.20 11.34 14.17
C TRP A 223 -2.98 10.43 14.10
N LEU A 224 -2.49 10.09 12.91
CA LEU A 224 -1.26 9.28 12.75
C LEU A 224 -0.04 9.96 13.38
N ASP A 225 0.07 11.29 13.26
CA ASP A 225 1.14 12.04 13.89
C ASP A 225 1.06 11.97 15.43
N ASN A 226 -0.15 12.01 15.98
CA ASN A 226 -0.35 11.81 17.42
C ASN A 226 -0.01 10.38 17.87
N VAL A 227 -0.33 9.38 17.06
CA VAL A 227 0.06 7.96 17.29
C VAL A 227 1.57 7.82 17.38
N ARG A 228 2.31 8.44 16.46
CA ARG A 228 3.79 8.42 16.42
C ARG A 228 4.40 9.11 17.64
N LEU A 229 3.77 10.17 18.14
CA LEU A 229 4.25 10.95 19.29
C LEU A 229 3.81 10.38 20.63
N ASP A 230 3.20 9.17 20.68
CA ASP A 230 2.60 8.60 21.90
C ASP A 230 1.53 9.49 22.58
N LYS A 231 0.95 10.42 21.81
CA LYS A 231 -0.13 11.30 22.27
C LYS A 231 -1.52 10.68 22.03
N ILE A 232 -1.62 9.36 22.06
CA ILE A 232 -2.92 8.69 21.99
C ILE A 232 -3.58 8.93 23.35
N TYR A 233 -4.55 9.82 23.41
CA TYR A 233 -5.52 9.83 24.50
C TYR A 233 -6.36 8.54 24.34
N LEU A 234 -6.01 7.51 25.09
CA LEU A 234 -6.92 6.41 25.35
C LEU A 234 -8.13 7.05 26.03
N ALA A 235 -9.29 6.96 25.43
CA ALA A 235 -10.52 7.41 26.07
C ALA A 235 -10.62 6.71 27.44
N PRO A 236 -10.95 7.41 28.53
CA PRO A 236 -11.12 6.77 29.84
C PRO A 236 -12.33 5.84 29.75
N GLY A 237 -12.10 4.54 29.70
CA GLY A 237 -13.17 3.54 29.67
C GLY A 237 -12.81 2.10 29.30
N ASP A 238 -11.64 1.84 28.72
CA ASP A 238 -11.28 0.50 28.27
C ASP A 238 -10.38 -0.31 29.23
N PHE A 239 -10.49 -0.06 30.53
CA PHE A 239 -9.98 -0.97 31.56
C PHE A 239 -11.16 -1.57 32.33
N SER A 240 -11.86 -2.52 31.73
CA SER A 240 -12.63 -3.51 32.48
C SER A 240 -11.89 -4.85 32.39
N GLU A 241 -11.43 -5.29 33.53
CA GLU A 241 -10.77 -6.54 33.86
C GLU A 241 -11.52 -7.78 33.33
#